data_ee231a207ff7807057c65cb69f070974
#
_entry.id   ee231a207ff7807057c65cb69f070974
#
_cell.length_a   1.000
_cell.length_b   1.000
_cell.length_c   1.000
_cell.angle_alpha   90.00
_cell.angle_beta   90.00
_cell.angle_gamma   90.00
#
_symmetry.space_group_name_H-M   'P 1'
#
loop_
_entity.id
_entity.type
_entity.pdbx_description
1 polymer ?
#
loop_
_entity_poly.entity_id
_entity_poly.type
_entity_poly.pdbx_seq_one_letter_code
_entity_poly.pdbx_strand_id
1 'polypeptide(L)'
;FIDSIDYATDEQVKSKFVTAIKHYWPEIDENKLHIDYSGIRPKLQVEGTQDFVVQDKNTHGLEGLINLFGIESPGLTASLAIGEFVTNRLKKGDV
;
A
#
# COMPACT_ATOMS: atom_id res chain seq x y z
N PHE A 1 -7.19 0.01 -11.80
CA PHE A 1 -7.95 -1.14 -11.35
C PHE A 1 -7.91 -2.25 -12.38
N ILE A 2 -7.92 -3.49 -11.92
CA ILE A 2 -7.88 -4.68 -12.75
C ILE A 2 -9.12 -5.53 -12.48
N ASP A 3 -9.62 -6.18 -13.53
CA ASP A 3 -10.81 -7.05 -13.44
C ASP A 3 -10.45 -8.48 -13.01
N SER A 4 -9.20 -8.86 -13.19
CA SER A 4 -8.69 -10.18 -12.82
C SER A 4 -7.29 -10.09 -12.24
N ILE A 5 -6.92 -11.08 -11.43
CA ILE A 5 -5.58 -11.17 -10.86
C ILE A 5 -4.63 -11.64 -11.97
N ASP A 6 -3.65 -10.79 -12.28
CA ASP A 6 -2.61 -11.06 -13.26
C ASP A 6 -1.29 -10.46 -12.78
N TYR A 7 -0.30 -11.30 -12.51
CA TYR A 7 1.03 -10.88 -12.09
C TYR A 7 2.01 -10.72 -13.24
N ALA A 8 1.54 -10.78 -14.48
CA ALA A 8 2.39 -10.54 -15.64
C ALA A 8 2.90 -9.10 -15.66
N THR A 9 4.11 -8.92 -16.15
CA THR A 9 4.73 -7.61 -16.30
C THR A 9 4.49 -7.08 -17.72
N ASP A 10 4.44 -5.75 -17.85
CA ASP A 10 4.17 -5.08 -19.10
C ASP A 10 5.40 -4.29 -19.55
N GLU A 11 5.94 -4.65 -20.73
CA GLU A 11 7.09 -3.97 -21.33
C GLU A 11 6.83 -2.48 -21.58
N GLN A 12 5.58 -2.09 -21.84
CA GLN A 12 5.24 -0.68 -22.06
C GLN A 12 5.44 0.16 -20.80
N VAL A 13 5.33 -0.43 -19.62
CA VAL A 13 5.55 0.25 -18.34
C VAL A 13 7.03 0.63 -18.19
N LYS A 14 7.94 -0.16 -18.74
CA LYS A 14 9.39 0.12 -18.69
C LYS A 14 9.73 1.50 -19.25
N SER A 15 9.13 1.89 -20.37
CA SER A 15 9.39 3.20 -20.97
C SER A 15 8.95 4.35 -20.08
N LYS A 16 7.87 4.17 -19.34
CA LYS A 16 7.39 5.16 -18.36
C LYS A 16 8.36 5.30 -17.19
N PHE A 17 8.91 4.20 -16.69
CA PHE A 17 9.94 4.22 -15.66
C PHE A 17 11.20 4.93 -16.14
N VAL A 18 11.66 4.63 -17.34
CA VAL A 18 12.83 5.30 -17.92
C VAL A 18 12.62 6.80 -18.01
N THR A 19 11.45 7.24 -18.49
CA THR A 19 11.12 8.66 -18.57
C THR A 19 11.15 9.33 -17.21
N ALA A 20 10.56 8.70 -16.20
CA ALA A 20 10.54 9.23 -14.85
C ALA A 20 11.94 9.31 -14.23
N ILE A 21 12.75 8.28 -14.42
CA ILE A 21 14.11 8.22 -13.87
C ILE A 21 15.00 9.30 -14.51
N LYS A 22 14.85 9.57 -15.80
CA LYS A 22 15.63 10.59 -16.50
C LYS A 22 15.43 12.00 -15.95
N HIS A 23 14.35 12.26 -15.24
CA HIS A 23 14.15 13.56 -14.57
C HIS A 23 15.18 13.85 -13.49
N TYR A 24 15.68 12.83 -12.80
CA TYR A 24 16.68 13.00 -11.75
C TYR A 24 18.02 12.32 -12.06
N TRP A 25 18.03 11.43 -13.04
CA TRP A 25 19.23 10.75 -13.50
C TRP A 25 19.23 10.65 -15.02
N PRO A 26 19.58 11.75 -15.75
CA PRO A 26 19.52 11.80 -17.21
C PRO A 26 20.42 10.78 -17.92
N GLU A 27 21.47 10.34 -17.24
CA GLU A 27 22.48 9.44 -17.82
C GLU A 27 22.13 7.95 -17.64
N ILE A 28 20.93 7.64 -17.18
CA ILE A 28 20.54 6.25 -17.00
C ILE A 28 20.64 5.50 -18.34
N ASP A 29 21.27 4.32 -18.28
CA ASP A 29 21.30 3.40 -19.41
C ASP A 29 20.07 2.47 -19.34
N GLU A 30 19.11 2.71 -20.23
CA GLU A 30 17.86 1.94 -20.25
C GLU A 30 18.06 0.46 -20.53
N ASN A 31 19.17 0.09 -21.17
CA ASN A 31 19.51 -1.30 -21.43
C ASN A 31 19.90 -2.06 -20.16
N LYS A 32 20.21 -1.36 -19.09
CA LYS A 32 20.51 -1.94 -17.79
C LYS A 32 19.29 -2.07 -16.88
N LEU A 33 18.14 -1.58 -17.32
CA LEU A 33 16.88 -1.74 -16.62
C LEU A 33 16.19 -3.02 -17.06
N HIS A 34 15.84 -3.85 -16.11
CA HIS A 34 15.16 -5.10 -16.36
C HIS A 34 13.84 -5.14 -15.60
N ILE A 35 12.79 -5.59 -16.26
CA ILE A 35 11.52 -5.87 -15.61
C ILE A 35 11.72 -7.07 -14.70
N ASP A 36 11.28 -6.95 -13.46
CA ASP A 36 11.43 -8.00 -12.45
C ASP A 36 10.07 -8.62 -12.13
N TYR A 37 9.27 -7.97 -11.30
CA TYR A 37 7.99 -8.53 -10.88
C TYR A 37 6.93 -7.44 -10.76
N SER A 38 5.69 -7.87 -10.69
CA SER A 38 4.55 -7.00 -10.41
C SER A 38 3.80 -7.50 -9.18
N GLY A 39 3.03 -6.61 -8.57
CA GLY A 39 2.18 -6.94 -7.45
C GLY A 39 0.79 -6.36 -7.62
N ILE A 40 -0.11 -6.78 -6.74
CA ILE A 40 -1.48 -6.28 -6.71
C ILE A 40 -1.68 -5.57 -5.38
N ARG A 41 -2.13 -4.31 -5.46
CA ARG A 41 -2.40 -3.49 -4.30
C ARG A 41 -3.90 -3.37 -4.09
N PRO A 42 -4.45 -3.92 -3.01
CA PRO A 42 -5.86 -3.71 -2.68
C PRO A 42 -6.09 -2.27 -2.23
N LYS A 43 -7.19 -1.69 -2.65
CA LYS A 43 -7.57 -0.31 -2.32
C LYS A 43 -9.01 -0.25 -1.88
N LEU A 44 -9.31 0.70 -0.97
CA LEU A 44 -10.66 0.95 -0.51
C LEU A 44 -11.48 1.76 -1.52
N GLN A 45 -10.84 2.50 -2.43
CA GLN A 45 -11.51 3.31 -3.43
C GLN A 45 -10.75 3.31 -4.75
N VAL A 46 -11.47 3.57 -5.83
CA VAL A 46 -10.96 3.51 -7.22
C VAL A 46 -9.99 4.65 -7.49
N GLU A 47 -10.32 5.88 -7.05
CA GLU A 47 -9.57 7.08 -7.36
C GLU A 47 -9.10 7.79 -6.10
N GLY A 48 -7.99 8.52 -6.24
CA GLY A 48 -7.41 9.31 -5.17
C GLY A 48 -6.70 8.48 -4.11
N THR A 49 -6.34 9.16 -3.04
CA THR A 49 -5.74 8.56 -1.86
C THR A 49 -6.74 8.58 -0.71
N GLN A 50 -6.73 7.53 0.07
CA GLN A 50 -7.54 7.42 1.26
C GLN A 50 -6.62 7.08 2.44
N ASP A 51 -6.90 7.68 3.60
CA ASP A 51 -6.17 7.38 4.81
C ASP A 51 -6.44 5.95 5.30
N PHE A 52 -5.57 5.45 6.16
CA PHE A 52 -5.74 4.16 6.82
C PHE A 52 -7.02 4.16 7.65
N VAL A 53 -7.75 3.07 7.60
CA VAL A 53 -8.97 2.89 8.36
C VAL A 53 -8.72 1.88 9.48
N VAL A 54 -8.96 2.30 10.71
CA VAL A 54 -8.89 1.44 11.90
C VAL A 54 -10.28 1.35 12.50
N GLN A 55 -10.82 0.15 12.57
CA GLN A 55 -12.16 -0.08 13.12
C GLN A 55 -12.09 -0.95 14.35
N ASP A 56 -12.63 -0.45 15.44
CA ASP A 56 -12.71 -1.14 16.71
C ASP A 56 -14.17 -1.37 17.13
N LYS A 57 -14.36 -1.76 18.37
CA LYS A 57 -15.68 -1.99 18.98
C LYS A 57 -16.66 -0.83 18.78
N ASN A 58 -16.18 0.41 18.80
CA ASN A 58 -17.06 1.57 18.62
C ASN A 58 -17.65 1.64 17.21
N THR A 59 -17.00 0.99 16.25
CA THR A 59 -17.48 0.95 14.85
C THR A 59 -18.36 -0.27 14.60
N HIS A 60 -17.92 -1.46 15.01
CA HIS A 60 -18.59 -2.73 14.67
C HIS A 60 -19.24 -3.46 15.85
N GLY A 61 -19.03 -3.00 17.08
CA GLY A 61 -19.66 -3.59 18.27
C GLY A 61 -19.04 -4.88 18.79
N LEU A 62 -17.96 -5.35 18.20
CA LEU A 62 -17.32 -6.61 18.57
C LEU A 62 -16.09 -6.38 19.43
N GLU A 63 -16.11 -6.92 20.64
CA GLU A 63 -14.98 -6.80 21.57
C GLU A 63 -13.79 -7.66 21.09
N GLY A 64 -12.58 -7.14 21.30
CA GLY A 64 -11.34 -7.85 20.96
C GLY A 64 -11.00 -7.90 19.49
N LEU A 65 -11.78 -7.25 18.64
CA LEU A 65 -11.53 -7.19 17.20
C LEU A 65 -11.11 -5.78 16.79
N ILE A 66 -9.99 -5.69 16.11
CA ILE A 66 -9.56 -4.47 15.43
C ILE A 66 -9.30 -4.81 13.97
N ASN A 67 -9.97 -4.11 13.06
CA ASN A 67 -9.74 -4.22 11.62
C ASN A 67 -8.88 -3.07 11.14
N LEU A 68 -7.93 -3.37 10.28
CA LEU A 68 -7.09 -2.40 9.60
C LEU A 68 -7.35 -2.52 8.10
N PHE A 69 -7.80 -1.44 7.49
CA PHE A 69 -8.09 -1.41 6.05
C PHE A 69 -7.32 -0.29 5.37
N GLY A 70 -6.99 -0.51 4.10
CA GLY A 70 -6.34 0.50 3.27
C GLY A 70 -4.91 0.82 3.69
N ILE A 71 -4.23 -0.12 4.32
CA ILE A 71 -2.83 0.06 4.72
C ILE A 71 -1.95 -0.15 3.48
N GLU A 72 -1.59 0.95 2.85
CA GLU A 72 -0.64 0.96 1.74
C GLU A 72 0.50 1.92 2.07
N SER A 73 1.29 2.36 1.10
CA SER A 73 2.41 3.26 1.40
C SER A 73 1.93 4.50 2.18
N PRO A 74 2.56 4.86 3.31
CA PRO A 74 3.79 4.33 3.90
C PRO A 74 3.58 3.28 5.02
N GLY A 75 2.67 2.33 4.85
CA GLY A 75 2.28 1.37 5.89
C GLY A 75 3.44 0.57 6.47
N LEU A 76 4.33 0.08 5.63
CA LEU A 76 5.48 -0.69 6.12
C LEU A 76 6.40 0.16 6.99
N THR A 77 6.73 1.36 6.54
CA THR A 77 7.55 2.29 7.31
C THR A 77 6.89 2.69 8.63
N ALA A 78 5.57 2.82 8.64
CA ALA A 78 4.77 3.21 9.81
C ALA A 78 4.34 2.01 10.66
N SER A 79 4.72 0.79 10.33
CA SER A 79 4.17 -0.43 10.93
C SER A 79 4.35 -0.50 12.45
N LEU A 80 5.48 -0.07 12.97
CA LEU A 80 5.71 -0.07 14.42
C LEU A 80 4.79 0.93 15.14
N ALA A 81 4.58 2.10 14.58
CA ALA A 81 3.65 3.10 15.12
C ALA A 81 2.19 2.60 15.05
N ILE A 82 1.81 1.94 13.97
CA ILE A 82 0.48 1.33 13.84
C ILE A 82 0.30 0.25 14.90
N GLY A 83 1.30 -0.61 15.10
CA GLY A 83 1.28 -1.64 16.14
C GLY A 83 1.10 -1.07 17.54
N GLU A 84 1.81 0.01 17.86
CA GLU A 84 1.66 0.71 19.13
C GLU A 84 0.26 1.30 19.30
N PHE A 85 -0.27 1.93 18.26
CA PHE A 85 -1.61 2.49 18.27
C PHE A 85 -2.67 1.42 18.56
N VAL A 86 -2.60 0.28 17.89
CA VAL A 86 -3.52 -0.85 18.09
C VAL A 86 -3.38 -1.42 19.50
N THR A 87 -2.15 -1.64 19.95
CA THR A 87 -1.87 -2.18 21.28
C THR A 87 -2.41 -1.28 22.39
N ASN A 88 -2.25 0.02 22.25
CA ASN A 88 -2.76 0.98 23.24
C ASN A 88 -4.28 0.98 23.30
N ARG A 89 -4.96 0.78 22.19
CA ARG A 89 -6.42 0.62 22.18
C ARG A 89 -6.86 -0.63 22.95
N LEU A 90 -6.18 -1.74 22.73
CA LEU A 90 -6.46 -2.99 23.45
C LEU A 90 -6.24 -2.84 24.95
N LYS A 91 -5.13 -2.20 25.37
CA LYS A 91 -4.81 -2.00 26.79
C LYS A 91 -5.78 -1.09 27.49
N LYS A 92 -6.37 -0.13 26.81
CA LYS A 92 -7.35 0.80 27.38
C LYS A 92 -8.75 0.22 27.49
N GLY A 93 -8.96 -1.01 27.01
CA GLY A 93 -10.27 -1.62 26.98
C GLY A 93 -11.24 -0.96 26.02
N ASP A 94 -10.74 -0.24 25.01
CA ASP A 94 -11.53 0.42 23.98
C ASP A 94 -12.01 -0.54 22.89
N VAL A 95 -11.66 -1.82 23.03
CA VAL A 95 -11.91 -2.86 22.03
C VAL A 95 -12.74 -4.01 22.61
#